data_63f8e6bed5ff0c8a3b8978e25dc9622a
#
_entry.id   63f8e6bed5ff0c8a3b8978e25dc9622a
#
_cell.length_a   1.000
_cell.length_b   1.000
_cell.length_c   1.000
_cell.angle_alpha   90.00
_cell.angle_beta   90.00
_cell.angle_gamma   90.00
#
_symmetry.space_group_name_H-M   'P 1'
#
loop_
_entity.id
_entity.type
_entity.pdbx_description
1 polymer ?
#
loop_
_entity_poly.entity_id
_entity_poly.type
_entity_poly.pdbx_seq_one_letter_code
_entity_poly.pdbx_strand_id
1 'polypeptide(L)'
;VDTSISSMSMTYGHSPTESVVSIFEGSDRDTGLDITALEEVAAYFREVRKKYAQWEGSLKGVDSRILVAQVPGGMLTNMESQLKEQGAANKLDDVLLEIPRVREDLGYIPLVTPTSQIVGTQAVLNVLTGERYKTITKETAGVLKGEYGAALAPFNTELQTRVLDGAEPVTCRPADLLDDELDKLTEELRGLAQEKNIQLASGEREVDDVLTYALFPQVGLKFLENRNN
;
A
#
# COMPACT_ATOMS: atom_id res chain seq x y z
N VAL A 1 17.31 8.93 8.64
CA VAL A 1 17.51 7.85 7.64
C VAL A 1 16.90 6.58 8.19
N ASP A 2 16.03 5.93 7.40
CA ASP A 2 15.43 4.65 7.76
C ASP A 2 16.34 3.51 7.30
N THR A 3 16.59 2.58 8.22
CA THR A 3 17.42 1.40 7.98
C THR A 3 16.76 0.17 8.58
N SER A 4 17.24 -1.01 8.26
CA SER A 4 16.84 -2.26 8.90
C SER A 4 18.06 -3.08 9.27
N ILE A 5 17.96 -3.85 10.37
CA ILE A 5 19.05 -4.77 10.74
C ILE A 5 19.37 -5.69 9.54
N SER A 6 20.66 -5.96 9.28
CA SER A 6 21.09 -6.62 8.03
C SER A 6 20.38 -7.93 7.74
N SER A 7 20.14 -8.73 8.76
CA SER A 7 19.44 -10.02 8.63
C SER A 7 17.96 -9.91 8.23
N MET A 8 17.35 -8.72 8.40
CA MET A 8 15.97 -8.41 8.00
C MET A 8 15.92 -7.43 6.83
N SER A 9 17.06 -6.91 6.38
CA SER A 9 17.17 -6.10 5.18
C SER A 9 16.85 -6.96 3.94
N MET A 10 16.04 -6.41 3.05
CA MET A 10 15.60 -7.09 1.83
C MET A 10 16.28 -6.47 0.60
N THR A 11 16.30 -7.20 -0.48
CA THR A 11 16.87 -6.79 -1.79
C THR A 11 16.47 -5.37 -2.20
N TYR A 12 15.23 -5.01 -1.95
CA TYR A 12 14.60 -3.73 -2.32
C TYR A 12 13.99 -3.01 -1.11
N GLY A 13 14.40 -3.41 0.09
CA GLY A 13 14.01 -2.76 1.35
C GLY A 13 15.01 -1.70 1.78
N HIS A 14 14.99 -1.42 3.08
CA HIS A 14 15.94 -0.46 3.67
C HIS A 14 17.37 -0.95 3.63
N SER A 15 18.32 -0.01 3.59
CA SER A 15 19.75 -0.31 3.73
C SER A 15 20.05 -0.99 5.06
N PRO A 16 21.03 -1.91 5.11
CA PRO A 16 21.43 -2.54 6.36
C PRO A 16 21.94 -1.51 7.37
N THR A 17 21.40 -1.54 8.59
CA THR A 17 21.77 -0.61 9.67
C THR A 17 23.26 -0.62 9.93
N GLU A 18 23.86 -1.81 10.07
CA GLU A 18 25.27 -2.01 10.38
C GLU A 18 26.16 -1.38 9.29
N SER A 19 25.78 -1.53 8.02
CA SER A 19 26.52 -0.92 6.91
C SER A 19 26.47 0.61 6.96
N VAL A 20 25.28 1.18 7.24
CA VAL A 20 25.10 2.64 7.34
C VAL A 20 25.86 3.20 8.53
N VAL A 21 25.82 2.53 9.68
CA VAL A 21 26.59 2.91 10.88
C VAL A 21 28.08 2.92 10.56
N SER A 22 28.63 1.86 9.96
CA SER A 22 30.04 1.76 9.61
C SER A 22 30.50 2.83 8.60
N ILE A 23 29.63 3.27 7.67
CA ILE A 23 29.94 4.34 6.73
C ILE A 23 30.17 5.67 7.44
N PHE A 24 29.44 5.94 8.53
CA PHE A 24 29.53 7.20 9.26
C PHE A 24 30.49 7.16 10.45
N GLU A 25 31.03 5.99 10.80
CA GLU A 25 31.99 5.84 11.90
C GLU A 25 33.18 6.79 11.74
N GLY A 26 33.52 7.54 12.80
CA GLY A 26 34.61 8.50 12.82
C GLY A 26 34.38 9.78 12.01
N SER A 27 33.16 9.98 11.45
CA SER A 27 32.78 11.22 10.77
C SER A 27 32.05 12.18 11.72
N ASP A 28 31.77 13.42 11.27
CA ASP A 28 30.92 14.39 11.96
C ASP A 28 29.44 13.94 12.07
N ARG A 29 29.07 12.85 11.41
CA ARG A 29 27.76 12.20 11.45
C ARG A 29 27.80 10.82 12.09
N ASP A 30 28.84 10.52 12.84
CA ASP A 30 28.95 9.28 13.59
C ASP A 30 27.71 9.09 14.49
N THR A 31 27.12 7.92 14.40
CA THR A 31 25.87 7.60 15.12
C THR A 31 26.11 7.26 16.59
N GLY A 32 27.34 6.88 16.96
CA GLY A 32 27.69 6.36 18.28
C GLY A 32 27.05 5.00 18.61
N LEU A 33 26.47 4.30 17.65
CA LEU A 33 25.90 2.98 17.87
C LEU A 33 26.98 1.90 17.88
N ASP A 34 26.87 0.97 18.84
CA ASP A 34 27.80 -0.16 18.97
C ASP A 34 27.51 -1.21 17.89
N ILE A 35 28.46 -1.36 16.96
CA ILE A 35 28.35 -2.32 15.85
C ILE A 35 28.31 -3.76 16.35
N THR A 36 28.95 -4.09 17.47
CA THR A 36 28.93 -5.43 18.05
C THR A 36 27.55 -5.79 18.57
N ALA A 37 26.91 -4.85 19.26
CA ALA A 37 25.52 -5.04 19.73
C ALA A 37 24.55 -5.16 18.55
N LEU A 38 24.74 -4.42 17.46
CA LEU A 38 23.94 -4.55 16.25
C LEU A 38 24.11 -5.93 15.60
N GLU A 39 25.34 -6.48 15.55
CA GLU A 39 25.59 -7.84 15.03
C GLU A 39 24.96 -8.93 15.92
N GLU A 40 24.91 -8.75 17.23
CA GLU A 40 24.18 -9.69 18.11
C GLU A 40 22.67 -9.71 17.76
N VAL A 41 22.08 -8.53 17.56
CA VAL A 41 20.68 -8.40 17.11
C VAL A 41 20.51 -9.04 15.73
N ALA A 42 21.43 -8.77 14.80
CA ALA A 42 21.38 -9.36 13.46
C ALA A 42 21.47 -10.89 13.49
N ALA A 43 22.32 -11.45 14.36
CA ALA A 43 22.44 -12.90 14.53
C ALA A 43 21.13 -13.54 15.02
N TYR A 44 20.47 -12.93 16.00
CA TYR A 44 19.17 -13.39 16.47
C TYR A 44 18.12 -13.38 15.35
N PHE A 45 17.96 -12.25 14.66
CA PHE A 45 16.96 -12.13 13.59
C PHE A 45 17.29 -12.96 12.35
N ARG A 46 18.54 -13.36 12.12
CA ARG A 46 18.90 -14.30 11.06
C ARG A 46 18.22 -15.67 11.26
N GLU A 47 18.12 -16.13 12.51
CA GLU A 47 17.39 -17.35 12.83
C GLU A 47 15.86 -17.16 12.77
N VAL A 48 15.36 -16.03 13.24
CA VAL A 48 13.93 -15.69 13.16
C VAL A 48 13.48 -15.67 11.69
N ARG A 49 14.25 -15.04 10.80
CA ARG A 49 13.92 -14.93 9.38
C ARG A 49 13.71 -16.27 8.69
N LYS A 50 14.45 -17.31 9.08
CA LYS A 50 14.30 -18.66 8.51
C LYS A 50 12.87 -19.20 8.66
N LYS A 51 12.17 -18.85 9.76
CA LYS A 51 10.78 -19.26 10.01
C LYS A 51 9.80 -18.65 9.00
N TYR A 52 10.16 -17.52 8.39
CA TYR A 52 9.31 -16.77 7.48
C TYR A 52 9.74 -16.89 6.01
N ALA A 53 10.74 -17.73 5.70
CA ALA A 53 11.31 -17.87 4.38
C ALA A 53 10.29 -18.22 3.28
N GLN A 54 9.21 -18.90 3.63
CA GLN A 54 8.14 -19.27 2.69
C GLN A 54 7.34 -18.07 2.16
N TRP A 55 7.36 -16.94 2.88
CA TRP A 55 6.69 -15.69 2.47
C TRP A 55 7.62 -14.68 1.79
N GLU A 56 8.92 -15.00 1.69
CA GLU A 56 9.86 -14.13 1.01
C GLU A 56 9.68 -14.21 -0.51
N GLY A 57 9.88 -13.06 -1.18
CA GLY A 57 9.95 -13.01 -2.65
C GLY A 57 11.13 -13.81 -3.21
N SER A 58 11.11 -14.05 -4.51
CA SER A 58 12.15 -14.83 -5.21
C SER A 58 13.44 -14.03 -5.44
N LEU A 59 13.36 -12.70 -5.43
CA LEU A 59 14.50 -11.82 -5.67
C LEU A 59 15.48 -11.85 -4.49
N LYS A 60 16.75 -12.10 -4.78
CA LYS A 60 17.84 -12.14 -3.82
C LYS A 60 18.95 -11.18 -4.23
N GLY A 61 19.65 -10.60 -3.25
CA GLY A 61 20.71 -9.61 -3.51
C GLY A 61 20.16 -8.22 -3.90
N VAL A 62 20.99 -7.33 -4.41
CA VAL A 62 20.62 -6.00 -4.85
C VAL A 62 20.01 -6.06 -6.24
N ASP A 63 18.84 -5.48 -6.41
CA ASP A 63 18.17 -5.35 -7.71
C ASP A 63 18.02 -3.87 -8.09
N SER A 64 18.86 -3.40 -9.03
CA SER A 64 18.89 -2.01 -9.45
C SER A 64 17.70 -1.57 -10.32
N ARG A 65 16.87 -2.50 -10.82
CA ARG A 65 15.67 -2.17 -11.60
C ARG A 65 14.70 -1.29 -10.81
N ILE A 66 14.67 -1.45 -9.48
CA ILE A 66 13.86 -0.59 -8.60
C ILE A 66 14.23 0.89 -8.68
N LEU A 67 15.49 1.22 -8.97
CA LEU A 67 15.94 2.61 -9.09
C LEU A 67 15.38 3.27 -10.35
N VAL A 68 15.19 2.51 -11.42
CA VAL A 68 14.60 2.99 -12.68
C VAL A 68 13.08 3.05 -12.57
N ALA A 69 12.46 1.98 -12.09
CA ALA A 69 11.02 1.90 -11.89
C ALA A 69 10.52 2.75 -10.70
N GLN A 70 11.42 3.12 -9.79
CA GLN A 70 11.12 3.87 -8.55
C GLN A 70 10.04 3.20 -7.68
N VAL A 71 10.06 1.86 -7.64
CA VAL A 71 9.06 1.04 -6.98
C VAL A 71 9.45 0.81 -5.52
N PRO A 72 8.58 1.13 -4.55
CA PRO A 72 8.80 0.74 -3.16
C PRO A 72 8.88 -0.77 -2.99
N GLY A 73 9.76 -1.25 -2.10
CA GLY A 73 10.02 -2.68 -1.92
C GLY A 73 8.78 -3.53 -1.63
N GLY A 74 7.88 -3.06 -0.75
CA GLY A 74 6.62 -3.74 -0.46
C GLY A 74 5.70 -3.88 -1.67
N MET A 75 5.68 -2.88 -2.54
CA MET A 75 4.92 -2.92 -3.79
C MET A 75 5.45 -4.01 -4.73
N LEU A 76 6.77 -4.16 -4.85
CA LEU A 76 7.39 -5.17 -5.72
C LEU A 76 7.04 -6.59 -5.27
N THR A 77 7.09 -6.87 -3.97
CA THR A 77 6.71 -8.17 -3.41
C THR A 77 5.24 -8.49 -3.69
N ASN A 78 4.36 -7.50 -3.51
CA ASN A 78 2.94 -7.68 -3.79
C ASN A 78 2.67 -7.96 -5.26
N MET A 79 3.32 -7.23 -6.17
CA MET A 79 3.20 -7.47 -7.61
C MET A 79 3.74 -8.84 -8.02
N GLU A 80 4.88 -9.26 -7.48
CA GLU A 80 5.42 -10.60 -7.73
C GLU A 80 4.43 -11.69 -7.31
N SER A 81 3.81 -11.54 -6.14
CA SER A 81 2.80 -12.47 -5.65
C SER A 81 1.56 -12.48 -6.53
N GLN A 82 1.04 -11.31 -6.90
CA GLN A 82 -0.12 -11.19 -7.81
C GLN A 82 0.15 -11.82 -9.18
N LEU A 83 1.32 -11.56 -9.76
CA LEU A 83 1.70 -12.15 -11.05
C LEU A 83 1.86 -13.67 -10.96
N LYS A 84 2.38 -14.20 -9.85
CA LYS A 84 2.46 -15.65 -9.62
C LYS A 84 1.08 -16.30 -9.53
N GLU A 85 0.15 -15.68 -8.79
CA GLU A 85 -1.24 -16.16 -8.67
C GLU A 85 -1.96 -16.17 -10.02
N GLN A 86 -1.62 -15.24 -10.91
CA GLN A 86 -2.17 -15.14 -12.27
C GLN A 86 -1.42 -16.03 -13.29
N GLY A 87 -0.40 -16.79 -12.87
CA GLY A 87 0.43 -17.59 -13.77
C GLY A 87 1.32 -16.77 -14.72
N ALA A 88 1.56 -15.50 -14.41
CA ALA A 88 2.25 -14.52 -15.24
C ALA A 88 3.55 -13.99 -14.61
N ALA A 89 4.24 -14.79 -13.79
CA ALA A 89 5.47 -14.39 -13.10
C ALA A 89 6.58 -13.89 -14.07
N ASN A 90 6.59 -14.36 -15.32
CA ASN A 90 7.50 -13.91 -16.37
C ASN A 90 7.22 -12.50 -16.89
N LYS A 91 6.14 -11.87 -16.46
CA LYS A 91 5.75 -10.50 -16.88
C LYS A 91 6.25 -9.40 -15.94
N LEU A 92 7.01 -9.75 -14.90
CA LEU A 92 7.47 -8.77 -13.91
C LEU A 92 8.25 -7.61 -14.54
N ASP A 93 9.15 -7.89 -15.48
CA ASP A 93 9.95 -6.85 -16.15
C ASP A 93 9.08 -5.92 -16.99
N ASP A 94 8.09 -6.44 -17.70
CA ASP A 94 7.13 -5.65 -18.48
C ASP A 94 6.33 -4.71 -17.55
N VAL A 95 5.91 -5.20 -16.37
CA VAL A 95 5.20 -4.40 -15.38
C VAL A 95 6.10 -3.30 -14.80
N LEU A 96 7.35 -3.60 -14.49
CA LEU A 96 8.30 -2.60 -14.00
C LEU A 96 8.54 -1.47 -15.01
N LEU A 97 8.52 -1.76 -16.31
CA LEU A 97 8.60 -0.76 -17.38
C LEU A 97 7.30 0.04 -17.54
N GLU A 98 6.15 -0.55 -17.22
CA GLU A 98 4.84 0.11 -17.34
C GLU A 98 4.52 1.06 -16.17
N ILE A 99 5.06 0.79 -14.97
CA ILE A 99 4.81 1.61 -13.77
C ILE A 99 5.16 3.09 -13.96
N PRO A 100 6.34 3.49 -14.46
CA PRO A 100 6.64 4.90 -14.72
C PRO A 100 5.65 5.57 -15.66
N ARG A 101 5.17 4.84 -16.67
CA ARG A 101 4.19 5.34 -17.66
C ARG A 101 2.82 5.58 -17.04
N VAL A 102 2.35 4.62 -16.23
CA VAL A 102 1.09 4.78 -15.50
C VAL A 102 1.20 5.94 -14.49
N ARG A 103 2.35 6.05 -13.81
CA ARG A 103 2.60 7.15 -12.89
C ARG A 103 2.59 8.52 -13.59
N GLU A 104 3.17 8.61 -14.78
CA GLU A 104 3.12 9.82 -15.61
C GLU A 104 1.68 10.17 -16.01
N ASP A 105 0.92 9.20 -16.52
CA ASP A 105 -0.49 9.39 -16.90
C ASP A 105 -1.36 9.86 -15.71
N LEU A 106 -1.01 9.45 -14.50
CA LEU A 106 -1.67 9.86 -13.26
C LEU A 106 -1.05 11.11 -12.61
N GLY A 107 -0.33 11.94 -13.36
CA GLY A 107 0.20 13.22 -12.89
C GLY A 107 1.32 13.09 -11.85
N TYR A 108 2.12 12.04 -11.95
CA TYR A 108 3.26 11.74 -11.06
C TYR A 108 2.88 11.63 -9.58
N ILE A 109 1.73 11.03 -9.28
CA ILE A 109 1.33 10.80 -7.89
C ILE A 109 2.42 10.07 -7.09
N PRO A 110 2.55 10.32 -5.77
CA PRO A 110 3.53 9.65 -4.93
C PRO A 110 3.34 8.13 -4.93
N LEU A 111 4.45 7.37 -4.98
CA LEU A 111 4.40 5.91 -4.84
C LEU A 111 4.47 5.50 -3.37
N VAL A 112 3.45 5.89 -2.61
CA VAL A 112 3.22 5.48 -1.22
C VAL A 112 1.82 4.88 -1.10
N THR A 113 1.51 4.19 -0.01
CA THR A 113 0.16 3.66 0.24
C THR A 113 -0.86 4.80 0.36
N PRO A 114 -2.02 4.76 -0.34
CA PRO A 114 -2.49 3.69 -1.23
C PRO A 114 -2.11 3.86 -2.70
N THR A 115 -1.56 5.01 -3.11
CA THR A 115 -1.33 5.37 -4.52
C THR A 115 -0.32 4.46 -5.23
N SER A 116 0.68 3.93 -4.50
CA SER A 116 1.59 2.92 -5.05
C SER A 116 0.85 1.65 -5.48
N GLN A 117 -0.14 1.21 -4.71
CA GLN A 117 -0.96 0.04 -5.06
C GLN A 117 -1.85 0.32 -6.27
N ILE A 118 -2.41 1.53 -6.37
CA ILE A 118 -3.21 1.95 -7.52
C ILE A 118 -2.39 1.89 -8.81
N VAL A 119 -1.21 2.51 -8.81
CA VAL A 119 -0.29 2.50 -9.96
C VAL A 119 0.14 1.08 -10.31
N GLY A 120 0.52 0.28 -9.32
CA GLY A 120 0.96 -1.10 -9.52
C GLY A 120 -0.12 -2.00 -10.09
N THR A 121 -1.32 -1.95 -9.53
CA THR A 121 -2.46 -2.75 -10.03
C THR A 121 -2.83 -2.36 -11.45
N GLN A 122 -2.86 -1.06 -11.77
CA GLN A 122 -3.15 -0.62 -13.14
C GLN A 122 -2.05 -1.05 -14.12
N ALA A 123 -0.77 -0.97 -13.74
CA ALA A 123 0.33 -1.44 -14.56
C ALA A 123 0.25 -2.95 -14.85
N VAL A 124 -0.05 -3.76 -13.83
CA VAL A 124 -0.29 -5.19 -14.00
C VAL A 124 -1.43 -5.46 -14.99
N LEU A 125 -2.56 -4.77 -14.85
CA LEU A 125 -3.69 -4.94 -15.76
C LEU A 125 -3.34 -4.55 -17.20
N ASN A 126 -2.63 -3.45 -17.41
CA ASN A 126 -2.19 -3.01 -18.74
C ASN A 126 -1.34 -4.10 -19.42
N VAL A 127 -0.42 -4.69 -18.68
CA VAL A 127 0.47 -5.75 -19.20
C VAL A 127 -0.29 -7.06 -19.44
N LEU A 128 -1.15 -7.48 -18.52
CA LEU A 128 -1.89 -8.73 -18.65
C LEU A 128 -2.93 -8.70 -19.78
N THR A 129 -3.59 -7.56 -19.99
CA THR A 129 -4.56 -7.40 -21.08
C THR A 129 -3.92 -7.18 -22.45
N GLY A 130 -2.62 -6.83 -22.48
CA GLY A 130 -1.88 -6.49 -23.70
C GLY A 130 -2.27 -5.14 -24.30
N GLU A 131 -3.15 -4.39 -23.65
CA GLU A 131 -3.63 -3.08 -24.09
C GLU A 131 -3.74 -2.14 -22.89
N ARG A 132 -3.06 -0.96 -22.98
CA ARG A 132 -3.06 0.03 -21.90
C ARG A 132 -4.46 0.58 -21.68
N TYR A 133 -4.87 0.57 -20.42
CA TYR A 133 -6.18 1.08 -19.97
C TYR A 133 -7.41 0.46 -20.67
N LYS A 134 -7.27 -0.76 -21.21
CA LYS A 134 -8.42 -1.55 -21.65
C LYS A 134 -9.44 -1.69 -20.52
N THR A 135 -8.93 -1.93 -19.32
CA THR A 135 -9.67 -1.89 -18.06
C THR A 135 -9.03 -0.85 -17.16
N ILE A 136 -9.84 0.08 -16.65
CA ILE A 136 -9.44 1.08 -15.66
C ILE A 136 -10.03 0.64 -14.31
N THR A 137 -9.19 0.53 -13.26
CA THR A 137 -9.69 0.19 -11.93
C THR A 137 -10.51 1.34 -11.35
N LYS A 138 -11.38 1.06 -10.39
CA LYS A 138 -12.17 2.08 -9.70
C LYS A 138 -11.25 3.12 -9.04
N GLU A 139 -10.17 2.66 -8.44
CA GLU A 139 -9.19 3.50 -7.75
C GLU A 139 -8.42 4.40 -8.75
N THR A 140 -7.99 3.84 -9.89
CA THR A 140 -7.37 4.63 -10.97
C THR A 140 -8.33 5.68 -11.51
N ALA A 141 -9.59 5.33 -11.70
CA ALA A 141 -10.64 6.26 -12.09
C ALA A 141 -10.82 7.37 -11.04
N GLY A 142 -10.82 7.04 -9.74
CA GLY A 142 -10.89 8.00 -8.64
C GLY A 142 -9.73 9.00 -8.65
N VAL A 143 -8.50 8.53 -8.92
CA VAL A 143 -7.33 9.43 -9.08
C VAL A 143 -7.57 10.42 -10.22
N LEU A 144 -7.97 9.94 -11.39
CA LEU A 144 -8.24 10.78 -12.57
C LEU A 144 -9.41 11.76 -12.35
N LYS A 145 -10.37 11.41 -11.52
CA LYS A 145 -11.47 12.29 -11.10
C LYS A 145 -11.05 13.35 -10.07
N GLY A 146 -9.84 13.25 -9.49
CA GLY A 146 -9.37 14.15 -8.44
C GLY A 146 -9.81 13.75 -7.01
N GLU A 147 -10.40 12.57 -6.82
CA GLU A 147 -10.86 12.05 -5.53
C GLU A 147 -9.72 11.76 -4.54
N TYR A 148 -8.47 11.72 -5.02
CA TYR A 148 -7.24 11.54 -4.22
C TYR A 148 -6.47 12.84 -4.01
N GLY A 149 -7.06 14.00 -4.37
CA GLY A 149 -6.45 15.31 -4.25
C GLY A 149 -5.62 15.73 -5.47
N ALA A 150 -4.86 16.81 -5.32
CA ALA A 150 -4.08 17.39 -6.40
C ALA A 150 -2.86 16.53 -6.76
N ALA A 151 -2.62 16.33 -8.05
CA ALA A 151 -1.41 15.70 -8.57
C ALA A 151 -0.28 16.74 -8.75
N LEU A 152 0.96 16.27 -8.93
CA LEU A 152 2.13 17.13 -9.16
C LEU A 152 2.18 17.70 -10.57
N ALA A 153 1.57 17.01 -11.54
CA ALA A 153 1.46 17.42 -12.92
C ALA A 153 0.05 17.13 -13.46
N PRO A 154 -0.32 17.67 -14.62
CA PRO A 154 -1.60 17.34 -15.24
C PRO A 154 -1.76 15.84 -15.48
N PHE A 155 -2.96 15.33 -15.29
CA PHE A 155 -3.33 13.98 -15.69
C PHE A 155 -3.31 13.83 -17.21
N ASN A 156 -3.19 12.61 -17.71
CA ASN A 156 -3.41 12.29 -19.11
C ASN A 156 -4.84 12.72 -19.50
N THR A 157 -4.95 13.71 -20.39
CA THR A 157 -6.22 14.37 -20.72
C THR A 157 -7.23 13.41 -21.34
N GLU A 158 -6.77 12.49 -22.19
CA GLU A 158 -7.64 11.51 -22.86
C GLU A 158 -8.25 10.55 -21.82
N LEU A 159 -7.42 10.03 -20.92
CA LEU A 159 -7.87 9.14 -19.84
C LEU A 159 -8.82 9.85 -18.87
N GLN A 160 -8.49 11.09 -18.49
CA GLN A 160 -9.33 11.88 -17.62
C GLN A 160 -10.71 12.16 -18.25
N THR A 161 -10.75 12.57 -19.50
CA THR A 161 -11.99 12.80 -20.24
C THR A 161 -12.85 11.53 -20.30
N ARG A 162 -12.21 10.41 -20.62
CA ARG A 162 -12.89 9.10 -20.68
C ARG A 162 -13.51 8.70 -19.35
N VAL A 163 -12.81 8.96 -18.25
CA VAL A 163 -13.26 8.56 -16.90
C VAL A 163 -14.32 9.51 -16.35
N LEU A 164 -14.22 10.80 -16.65
CA LEU A 164 -15.19 11.81 -16.25
C LEU A 164 -16.54 11.65 -16.96
N ASP A 165 -16.53 11.16 -18.20
CA ASP A 165 -17.76 10.96 -19.02
C ASP A 165 -18.70 12.19 -19.00
N GLY A 166 -18.10 13.38 -19.11
CA GLY A 166 -18.81 14.65 -19.09
C GLY A 166 -19.04 15.27 -17.70
N ALA A 167 -18.60 14.62 -16.64
CA ALA A 167 -18.63 15.20 -15.30
C ALA A 167 -17.43 16.15 -15.07
N GLU A 168 -17.53 17.04 -14.10
CA GLU A 168 -16.44 17.90 -13.66
C GLU A 168 -15.52 17.17 -12.67
N PRO A 169 -14.20 17.38 -12.76
CA PRO A 169 -13.27 16.79 -11.80
C PRO A 169 -13.35 17.47 -10.43
N VAL A 170 -13.03 16.74 -9.38
CA VAL A 170 -12.85 17.30 -8.03
C VAL A 170 -11.57 18.13 -8.02
N THR A 171 -11.72 19.43 -7.74
CA THR A 171 -10.59 20.39 -7.71
C THR A 171 -10.34 20.99 -6.33
N CYS A 172 -11.26 20.78 -5.37
CA CYS A 172 -11.07 21.13 -3.97
C CYS A 172 -10.39 19.98 -3.19
N ARG A 173 -10.13 20.19 -1.91
CA ARG A 173 -9.70 19.12 -1.02
C ARG A 173 -10.83 18.09 -0.91
N PRO A 174 -10.61 16.81 -1.28
CA PRO A 174 -11.69 15.80 -1.30
C PRO A 174 -12.39 15.61 0.05
N ALA A 175 -11.65 15.79 1.17
CA ALA A 175 -12.22 15.67 2.51
C ALA A 175 -13.29 16.76 2.80
N ASP A 176 -13.28 17.88 2.09
CA ASP A 176 -14.28 18.95 2.27
C ASP A 176 -15.64 18.59 1.64
N LEU A 177 -15.68 17.49 0.87
CA LEU A 177 -16.91 16.95 0.28
C LEU A 177 -17.54 15.82 1.11
N LEU A 178 -16.91 15.45 2.24
CA LEU A 178 -17.41 14.41 3.12
C LEU A 178 -18.32 15.02 4.19
N ASP A 179 -19.47 14.42 4.37
CA ASP A 179 -20.36 14.70 5.49
C ASP A 179 -19.97 13.85 6.70
N ASP A 180 -20.36 14.31 7.90
CA ASP A 180 -20.23 13.52 9.13
C ASP A 180 -21.13 12.29 9.06
N GLU A 181 -20.55 11.10 9.17
CA GLU A 181 -21.26 9.84 9.02
C GLU A 181 -21.47 9.08 10.35
N LEU A 182 -20.88 9.54 11.46
CA LEU A 182 -20.86 8.76 12.71
C LEU A 182 -22.26 8.44 13.23
N ASP A 183 -23.14 9.42 13.25
CA ASP A 183 -24.52 9.23 13.72
C ASP A 183 -25.28 8.25 12.83
N LYS A 184 -25.18 8.41 11.51
CA LYS A 184 -25.79 7.51 10.53
C LYS A 184 -25.29 6.07 10.69
N LEU A 185 -23.98 5.87 10.81
CA LEU A 185 -23.36 4.55 10.98
C LEU A 185 -23.74 3.94 12.33
N THR A 186 -23.93 4.74 13.37
CA THR A 186 -24.41 4.30 14.67
C THR A 186 -25.80 3.70 14.57
N GLU A 187 -26.73 4.41 13.92
CA GLU A 187 -28.10 3.91 13.74
C GLU A 187 -28.15 2.66 12.83
N GLU A 188 -27.33 2.65 11.77
CA GLU A 188 -27.21 1.49 10.88
C GLU A 188 -26.69 0.26 11.65
N LEU A 189 -25.63 0.40 12.43
CA LEU A 189 -25.09 -0.69 13.24
C LEU A 189 -26.08 -1.19 14.28
N ARG A 190 -26.81 -0.28 14.94
CA ARG A 190 -27.86 -0.66 15.91
C ARG A 190 -28.97 -1.47 15.23
N GLY A 191 -29.37 -1.09 14.03
CA GLY A 191 -30.35 -1.85 13.22
C GLY A 191 -29.83 -3.26 12.90
N LEU A 192 -28.62 -3.37 12.39
CA LEU A 192 -27.97 -4.65 12.10
C LEU A 192 -27.79 -5.51 13.35
N ALA A 193 -27.45 -4.90 14.48
CA ALA A 193 -27.26 -5.60 15.75
C ALA A 193 -28.59 -6.21 16.25
N GLN A 194 -29.71 -5.49 16.09
CA GLN A 194 -31.04 -6.03 16.41
C GLN A 194 -31.44 -7.19 15.50
N GLU A 195 -31.23 -7.03 14.18
CA GLU A 195 -31.56 -8.08 13.19
C GLU A 195 -30.75 -9.36 13.42
N LYS A 196 -29.47 -9.23 13.72
CA LYS A 196 -28.51 -10.34 13.85
C LYS A 196 -28.31 -10.81 15.29
N ASN A 197 -29.03 -10.21 16.26
CA ASN A 197 -28.87 -10.49 17.70
C ASN A 197 -27.42 -10.31 18.20
N ILE A 198 -26.76 -9.24 17.76
CA ILE A 198 -25.39 -8.90 18.18
C ILE A 198 -25.47 -8.04 19.46
N GLN A 199 -24.67 -8.39 20.46
CA GLN A 199 -24.53 -7.58 21.65
C GLN A 199 -23.45 -6.52 21.44
N LEU A 200 -23.86 -5.26 21.28
CA LEU A 200 -22.96 -4.11 21.22
C LEU A 200 -22.46 -3.72 22.61
N ALA A 201 -21.32 -3.04 22.65
CA ALA A 201 -20.84 -2.36 23.85
C ALA A 201 -21.83 -1.26 24.26
N SER A 202 -21.88 -0.94 25.53
CA SER A 202 -22.82 0.04 26.08
C SER A 202 -22.10 1.31 26.54
N GLY A 203 -22.84 2.44 26.57
CA GLY A 203 -22.35 3.72 27.05
C GLY A 203 -21.21 4.26 26.17
N GLU A 204 -20.17 4.81 26.77
CA GLU A 204 -19.05 5.44 26.06
C GLU A 204 -18.28 4.49 25.14
N ARG A 205 -18.42 3.19 25.33
CA ARG A 205 -17.73 2.18 24.51
C ARG A 205 -18.51 1.76 23.25
N GLU A 206 -19.73 2.21 23.08
CA GLU A 206 -20.50 1.94 21.85
C GLU A 206 -19.77 2.49 20.60
N VAL A 207 -19.10 3.62 20.74
CA VAL A 207 -18.32 4.22 19.64
C VAL A 207 -17.21 3.32 19.11
N ASP A 208 -16.62 2.46 19.96
CA ASP A 208 -15.59 1.50 19.54
C ASP A 208 -16.18 0.48 18.55
N ASP A 209 -17.40 0.02 18.79
CA ASP A 209 -18.11 -0.90 17.92
C ASP A 209 -18.54 -0.21 16.60
N VAL A 210 -18.99 1.02 16.70
CA VAL A 210 -19.35 1.84 15.53
C VAL A 210 -18.13 2.06 14.64
N LEU A 211 -16.99 2.44 15.22
CA LEU A 211 -15.74 2.62 14.47
C LEU A 211 -15.23 1.30 13.88
N THR A 212 -15.36 0.19 14.59
CA THR A 212 -15.03 -1.14 14.09
C THR A 212 -15.85 -1.49 12.84
N TYR A 213 -17.15 -1.20 12.88
CA TYR A 213 -18.03 -1.38 11.73
C TYR A 213 -17.72 -0.40 10.61
N ALA A 214 -17.54 0.89 10.92
CA ALA A 214 -17.28 1.94 9.93
C ALA A 214 -16.00 1.69 9.12
N LEU A 215 -14.92 1.29 9.80
CA LEU A 215 -13.62 1.06 9.17
C LEU A 215 -13.55 -0.30 8.44
N PHE A 216 -14.28 -1.31 8.93
CA PHE A 216 -14.24 -2.67 8.40
C PHE A 216 -15.66 -3.27 8.32
N PRO A 217 -16.55 -2.79 7.42
CA PRO A 217 -17.97 -3.15 7.47
C PRO A 217 -18.25 -4.66 7.50
N GLN A 218 -17.57 -5.43 6.66
CA GLN A 218 -17.80 -6.89 6.58
C GLN A 218 -17.08 -7.65 7.69
N VAL A 219 -15.78 -7.38 7.87
CA VAL A 219 -14.94 -8.09 8.85
C VAL A 219 -15.29 -7.65 10.28
N GLY A 220 -15.51 -6.35 10.47
CA GLY A 220 -15.92 -5.79 11.77
C GLY A 220 -17.26 -6.32 12.22
N LEU A 221 -18.27 -6.38 11.35
CA LEU A 221 -19.56 -6.95 11.68
C LEU A 221 -19.43 -8.43 12.09
N LYS A 222 -18.68 -9.21 11.33
CA LYS A 222 -18.39 -10.61 11.65
C LYS A 222 -17.64 -10.77 12.98
N PHE A 223 -16.72 -9.86 13.28
CA PHE A 223 -16.03 -9.83 14.57
C PHE A 223 -17.02 -9.57 15.70
N LEU A 224 -17.91 -8.57 15.56
CA LEU A 224 -18.92 -8.23 16.56
C LEU A 224 -19.91 -9.39 16.80
N GLU A 225 -20.29 -10.12 15.75
CA GLU A 225 -21.12 -11.33 15.84
C GLU A 225 -20.47 -12.43 16.70
N ASN A 226 -19.15 -12.56 16.65
CA ASN A 226 -18.41 -13.66 17.26
C ASN A 226 -17.61 -13.26 18.52
N ARG A 227 -17.59 -11.98 18.88
CA ARG A 227 -16.77 -11.46 19.99
C ARG A 227 -17.03 -12.14 21.35
N ASN A 228 -18.24 -12.60 21.59
CA ASN A 228 -18.67 -13.19 22.85
C ASN A 228 -18.84 -14.73 22.79
N ASN A 229 -18.37 -15.37 21.71
CA ASN A 229 -18.41 -16.82 21.52
C ASN A 229 -17.10 -17.50 21.88
#